data_2243c8a385dfc8fbce5a8fb68d368a3c
#
_entry.id   2243c8a385dfc8fbce5a8fb68d368a3c
#
_cell.length_a   1.000
_cell.length_b   1.000
_cell.length_c   1.000
_cell.angle_alpha   90.00
_cell.angle_beta   90.00
_cell.angle_gamma   90.00
#
_symmetry.space_group_name_H-M   'P 1'
#
loop_
_entity.id
_entity.type
_entity.pdbx_description
1 polymer ?
#
loop_
_entity_poly.entity_id
_entity_poly.type
_entity_poly.pdbx_seq_one_letter_code
_entity_poly.pdbx_strand_id
1 'polypeptide(L)'
;MLGPNGCGKSTLLRTLAGLQPALQGSIAFRRSVAEENIALVLTERLSLDNTTVHDVVAMGRYPYTSFLGGLSTEDEQVIEQSLADVGFSDTILNTAFNAHSDGEKQRILIAKAIAQQTPIILLDEPTAHLDLPNRIRILQLLRRLAHEQGKTILISTHELDLAIQLSDRILLMSEQGIQLNTAAILQQTNAFTEAFGMDIFHPLA
;
A
#
# COMPACT_ATOMS: atom_id res chain seq x y z
N MET A 1 -2.54 5.70 -7.41
CA MET A 1 -3.40 6.87 -7.21
C MET A 1 -2.53 8.11 -7.13
N LEU A 2 -2.80 9.07 -7.98
CA LEU A 2 -2.06 10.33 -8.13
C LEU A 2 -2.98 11.53 -7.91
N GLY A 3 -2.41 12.66 -7.51
CA GLY A 3 -3.10 13.94 -7.38
C GLY A 3 -2.35 14.89 -6.46
N PRO A 4 -2.67 16.19 -6.48
CA PRO A 4 -2.05 17.21 -5.64
C PRO A 4 -2.13 16.86 -4.15
N ASN A 5 -1.28 17.51 -3.35
CA ASN A 5 -1.38 17.38 -1.90
C ASN A 5 -2.72 17.95 -1.41
N GLY A 6 -3.35 17.28 -0.46
CA GLY A 6 -4.65 17.67 0.07
C GLY A 6 -5.87 17.30 -0.77
N CYS A 7 -5.72 16.69 -1.97
CA CYS A 7 -6.88 16.29 -2.81
C CYS A 7 -7.68 15.10 -2.24
N GLY A 8 -7.30 14.55 -1.08
CA GLY A 8 -8.10 13.52 -0.40
C GLY A 8 -7.63 12.08 -0.62
N LYS A 9 -6.41 11.82 -1.12
CA LYS A 9 -5.89 10.45 -1.36
C LYS A 9 -5.98 9.55 -0.12
N SER A 10 -5.39 9.97 0.98
CA SER A 10 -5.41 9.22 2.24
C SER A 10 -6.83 9.07 2.80
N THR A 11 -7.67 10.10 2.63
CA THR A 11 -9.09 10.06 3.00
C THR A 11 -9.82 8.97 2.22
N LEU A 12 -9.61 8.90 0.90
CA LEU A 12 -10.22 7.87 0.06
C LEU A 12 -9.75 6.47 0.46
N LEU A 13 -8.46 6.27 0.73
CA LEU A 13 -7.93 4.97 1.18
C LEU A 13 -8.56 4.55 2.52
N ARG A 14 -8.64 5.46 3.50
CA ARG A 14 -9.27 5.19 4.79
C ARG A 14 -10.77 4.88 4.66
N THR A 15 -11.46 5.58 3.76
CA THR A 15 -12.88 5.33 3.48
C THR A 15 -13.09 3.98 2.82
N LEU A 16 -12.25 3.60 1.84
CA LEU A 16 -12.28 2.29 1.20
C LEU A 16 -11.98 1.14 2.18
N ALA A 17 -11.12 1.38 3.16
CA ALA A 17 -10.78 0.41 4.21
C ALA A 17 -11.80 0.37 5.36
N GLY A 18 -12.90 1.13 5.29
CA GLY A 18 -13.92 1.17 6.35
C GLY A 18 -13.50 1.91 7.64
N LEU A 19 -12.33 2.58 7.65
CA LEU A 19 -11.84 3.31 8.84
C LEU A 19 -12.57 4.63 9.08
N GLN A 20 -13.28 5.13 8.08
CA GLN A 20 -14.13 6.31 8.20
C GLN A 20 -15.33 6.18 7.25
N PRO A 21 -16.50 6.73 7.61
CA PRO A 21 -17.67 6.68 6.75
C PRO A 21 -17.50 7.57 5.53
N ALA A 22 -18.13 7.19 4.41
CA ALA A 22 -18.27 8.07 3.27
C ALA A 22 -19.20 9.25 3.65
N LEU A 23 -18.84 10.46 3.27
CA LEU A 23 -19.67 11.65 3.51
C LEU A 23 -21.00 11.57 2.76
N GLN A 24 -20.97 11.03 1.54
CA GLN A 24 -22.13 10.83 0.68
C GLN A 24 -21.92 9.61 -0.21
N GLY A 25 -23.01 9.01 -0.71
CA GLY A 25 -22.96 7.86 -1.60
C GLY A 25 -22.74 6.54 -0.88
N SER A 26 -22.31 5.54 -1.62
CA SER A 26 -22.03 4.20 -1.12
C SER A 26 -20.82 3.59 -1.80
N ILE A 27 -20.12 2.69 -1.09
CA ILE A 27 -19.03 1.88 -1.62
C ILE A 27 -19.58 0.48 -1.86
N ALA A 28 -19.43 -0.01 -3.08
CA ALA A 28 -19.81 -1.37 -3.43
C ALA A 28 -18.61 -2.13 -3.98
N PHE A 29 -18.28 -3.27 -3.36
CA PHE A 29 -17.26 -4.18 -3.88
C PHE A 29 -17.91 -5.20 -4.81
N ARG A 30 -17.27 -5.45 -5.95
CA ARG A 30 -17.72 -6.47 -6.90
C ARG A 30 -17.32 -7.86 -6.35
N ARG A 31 -18.26 -8.66 -5.91
CA ARG A 31 -18.14 -9.88 -5.10
C ARG A 31 -18.04 -9.56 -3.61
N SER A 32 -18.42 -10.51 -2.78
CA SER A 32 -18.43 -10.46 -1.31
C SER A 32 -17.06 -10.17 -0.67
N VAL A 33 -16.45 -9.06 -1.06
CA VAL A 33 -15.29 -8.50 -0.37
C VAL A 33 -15.89 -7.73 0.79
N ALA A 34 -15.96 -8.33 1.95
CA ALA A 34 -16.22 -7.60 3.18
C ALA A 34 -15.06 -6.64 3.46
N GLU A 35 -15.28 -5.61 4.26
CA GLU A 35 -14.22 -4.68 4.72
C GLU A 35 -13.03 -5.43 5.34
N GLU A 36 -13.27 -6.59 5.92
CA GLU A 36 -12.30 -7.53 6.48
C GLU A 36 -11.29 -8.09 5.44
N ASN A 37 -11.60 -7.96 4.16
CA ASN A 37 -10.75 -8.44 3.07
C ASN A 37 -9.83 -7.35 2.48
N ILE A 38 -9.58 -6.29 3.22
CA ILE A 38 -8.73 -5.19 2.80
C ILE A 38 -7.61 -4.99 3.82
N ALA A 39 -6.37 -5.12 3.37
CA ALA A 39 -5.22 -4.70 4.16
C ALA A 39 -4.90 -3.24 3.88
N LEU A 40 -4.57 -2.47 4.91
CA LEU A 40 -4.19 -1.06 4.78
C LEU A 40 -2.84 -0.81 5.46
N VAL A 41 -1.94 -0.16 4.72
CA VAL A 41 -0.66 0.37 5.21
C VAL A 41 -0.70 1.89 5.11
N LEU A 42 -0.60 2.57 6.24
CA LEU A 42 -0.57 4.03 6.33
C LEU A 42 0.87 4.55 6.38
N THR A 43 1.05 5.81 5.98
CA THR A 43 2.36 6.51 6.01
C THR A 43 2.81 6.87 7.43
N GLU A 44 1.95 6.73 8.43
CA GLU A 44 2.23 7.15 9.80
C GLU A 44 3.44 6.41 10.38
N ARG A 45 4.37 7.15 10.97
CA ARG A 45 5.51 6.58 11.68
C ARG A 45 5.00 5.87 12.93
N LEU A 46 5.01 4.56 12.90
CA LEU A 46 4.70 3.74 14.07
C LEU A 46 5.94 3.61 14.95
N SER A 47 5.79 3.93 16.22
CA SER A 47 6.72 3.53 17.27
C SER A 47 6.01 2.52 18.15
N LEU A 48 6.55 1.31 18.20
CA LEU A 48 5.97 0.19 18.95
C LEU A 48 7.01 -0.26 19.96
N ASP A 49 6.87 0.18 21.21
CA ASP A 49 7.78 -0.18 22.27
C ASP A 49 7.60 -1.66 22.65
N ASN A 50 8.71 -2.32 22.97
CA ASN A 50 8.77 -3.72 23.36
C ASN A 50 8.09 -4.70 22.38
N THR A 51 8.10 -4.37 21.08
CA THR A 51 7.47 -5.17 20.03
C THR A 51 8.55 -5.67 19.07
N THR A 52 8.57 -6.97 18.79
CA THR A 52 9.49 -7.57 17.82
C THR A 52 8.95 -7.44 16.39
N VAL A 53 9.81 -7.71 15.41
CA VAL A 53 9.39 -7.80 14.01
C VAL A 53 8.34 -8.90 13.83
N HIS A 54 8.54 -10.05 14.48
CA HIS A 54 7.56 -11.14 14.52
C HIS A 54 6.19 -10.64 14.99
N ASP A 55 6.14 -9.95 16.14
CA ASP A 55 4.87 -9.45 16.71
C ASP A 55 4.14 -8.51 15.73
N VAL A 56 4.89 -7.64 15.06
CA VAL A 56 4.30 -6.72 14.08
C VAL A 56 3.68 -7.47 12.91
N VAL A 57 4.37 -8.46 12.34
CA VAL A 57 3.85 -9.23 11.19
C VAL A 57 2.71 -10.15 11.64
N ALA A 58 2.81 -10.72 12.84
CA ALA A 58 1.78 -11.55 13.47
C ALA A 58 0.44 -10.82 13.65
N MET A 59 0.44 -9.49 13.84
CA MET A 59 -0.81 -8.70 13.84
C MET A 59 -1.61 -8.87 12.54
N GLY A 60 -0.97 -9.20 11.42
CA GLY A 60 -1.64 -9.53 10.16
C GLY A 60 -2.45 -10.84 10.25
N ARG A 61 -2.14 -11.69 11.19
CA ARG A 61 -2.83 -12.98 11.40
C ARG A 61 -4.01 -12.91 12.37
N TYR A 62 -4.21 -11.78 13.07
CA TYR A 62 -5.32 -11.65 14.04
C TYR A 62 -6.69 -12.06 13.51
N PRO A 63 -7.10 -11.78 12.25
CA PRO A 63 -8.37 -12.26 11.73
C PRO A 63 -8.52 -13.78 11.68
N TYR A 64 -7.40 -14.52 11.75
CA TYR A 64 -7.36 -15.99 11.65
C TYR A 64 -7.10 -16.67 13.00
N THR A 65 -6.73 -15.90 14.04
CA THR A 65 -6.46 -16.48 15.37
C THR A 65 -7.76 -16.85 16.08
N SER A 66 -7.67 -17.89 16.94
CA SER A 66 -8.78 -18.27 17.80
C SER A 66 -9.03 -17.21 18.89
N PHE A 67 -10.14 -17.36 19.63
CA PHE A 67 -10.49 -16.49 20.77
C PHE A 67 -9.35 -16.37 21.81
N LEU A 68 -8.51 -17.39 21.94
CA LEU A 68 -7.34 -17.40 22.84
C LEU A 68 -6.09 -16.72 22.24
N GLY A 69 -6.16 -16.24 20.98
CA GLY A 69 -5.09 -15.47 20.34
C GLY A 69 -3.82 -16.26 19.99
N GLY A 70 -3.86 -17.59 20.05
CA GLY A 70 -2.71 -18.43 19.68
C GLY A 70 -2.50 -18.49 18.16
N LEU A 71 -1.23 -18.37 17.74
CA LEU A 71 -0.82 -18.59 16.35
C LEU A 71 -0.69 -20.10 16.10
N SER A 72 -1.15 -20.55 14.95
CA SER A 72 -0.94 -21.92 14.46
C SER A 72 0.41 -22.06 13.77
N THR A 73 0.84 -23.27 13.50
CA THR A 73 2.05 -23.53 12.69
C THR A 73 1.91 -22.94 11.29
N GLU A 74 0.70 -22.92 10.73
CA GLU A 74 0.43 -22.29 9.43
C GLU A 74 0.59 -20.78 9.50
N ASP A 75 0.14 -20.13 10.59
CA ASP A 75 0.32 -18.70 10.78
C ASP A 75 1.80 -18.33 10.85
N GLU A 76 2.62 -19.12 11.56
CA GLU A 76 4.08 -18.92 11.63
C GLU A 76 4.73 -19.00 10.23
N GLN A 77 4.36 -19.99 9.43
CA GLN A 77 4.84 -20.11 8.05
C GLN A 77 4.45 -18.90 7.18
N VAL A 78 3.23 -18.39 7.35
CA VAL A 78 2.77 -17.18 6.63
C VAL A 78 3.57 -15.95 7.07
N ILE A 79 3.89 -15.81 8.35
CA ILE A 79 4.71 -14.71 8.88
C ILE A 79 6.11 -14.76 8.26
N GLU A 80 6.78 -15.91 8.31
CA GLU A 80 8.12 -16.11 7.74
C GLU A 80 8.13 -15.85 6.23
N GLN A 81 7.17 -16.40 5.49
CA GLN A 81 7.06 -16.19 4.05
C GLN A 81 6.81 -14.72 3.69
N SER A 82 5.96 -14.02 4.46
CA SER A 82 5.67 -12.61 4.23
C SER A 82 6.90 -11.73 4.44
N LEU A 83 7.77 -12.05 5.40
CA LEU A 83 9.05 -11.39 5.60
C LEU A 83 10.04 -11.71 4.48
N ALA A 84 10.10 -12.96 4.04
CA ALA A 84 10.92 -13.36 2.89
C ALA A 84 10.50 -12.62 1.61
N ASP A 85 9.21 -12.44 1.38
CA ASP A 85 8.67 -11.72 0.21
C ASP A 85 9.15 -10.26 0.15
N VAL A 86 9.32 -9.61 1.30
CA VAL A 86 9.85 -8.23 1.38
C VAL A 86 11.39 -8.18 1.51
N GLY A 87 12.06 -9.32 1.38
CA GLY A 87 13.51 -9.42 1.32
C GLY A 87 14.21 -9.47 2.67
N PHE A 88 13.56 -9.98 3.69
CA PHE A 88 14.17 -10.29 4.97
C PHE A 88 14.37 -11.80 5.15
N SER A 89 15.34 -12.17 5.99
CA SER A 89 15.53 -13.53 6.48
C SER A 89 14.93 -13.66 7.89
N ASP A 90 14.73 -14.90 8.32
CA ASP A 90 14.13 -15.21 9.64
C ASP A 90 14.96 -14.68 10.83
N THR A 91 16.22 -14.31 10.57
CA THR A 91 17.12 -13.79 11.61
C THR A 91 16.63 -12.50 12.27
N ILE A 92 15.73 -11.75 11.61
CA ILE A 92 15.20 -10.50 12.18
C ILE A 92 13.95 -10.68 13.03
N LEU A 93 13.32 -11.85 13.04
CA LEU A 93 12.04 -12.10 13.71
C LEU A 93 12.03 -11.61 15.17
N ASN A 94 13.09 -11.93 15.91
CA ASN A 94 13.22 -11.59 17.34
C ASN A 94 13.87 -10.22 17.59
N THR A 95 14.15 -9.43 16.57
CA THR A 95 14.71 -8.09 16.74
C THR A 95 13.62 -7.07 17.06
N ALA A 96 13.97 -6.04 17.83
CA ALA A 96 13.02 -4.98 18.16
C ALA A 96 12.64 -4.18 16.90
N PHE A 97 11.35 -4.00 16.66
CA PHE A 97 10.83 -3.24 15.51
C PHE A 97 11.45 -1.83 15.44
N ASN A 98 11.56 -1.15 16.58
CA ASN A 98 12.10 0.21 16.64
C ASN A 98 13.60 0.31 16.32
N ALA A 99 14.36 -0.80 16.36
CA ALA A 99 15.77 -0.83 16.02
C ALA A 99 16.05 -0.76 14.50
N HIS A 100 15.01 -0.92 13.66
CA HIS A 100 15.11 -0.90 12.22
C HIS A 100 15.03 0.52 11.65
N SER A 101 15.67 0.74 10.50
CA SER A 101 15.56 1.98 9.71
C SER A 101 14.12 2.19 9.23
N ASP A 102 13.76 3.43 8.89
CA ASP A 102 12.40 3.75 8.41
C ASP A 102 12.04 2.92 7.16
N GLY A 103 13.00 2.68 6.26
CA GLY A 103 12.79 1.82 5.09
C GLY A 103 12.58 0.35 5.42
N GLU A 104 13.27 -0.18 6.43
CA GLU A 104 13.04 -1.55 6.91
C GLU A 104 11.70 -1.66 7.62
N LYS A 105 11.36 -0.69 8.48
CA LYS A 105 10.03 -0.62 9.12
C LYS A 105 8.91 -0.62 8.09
N GLN A 106 9.06 0.16 7.01
CA GLN A 106 8.07 0.18 5.93
C GLN A 106 7.91 -1.19 5.27
N ARG A 107 9.02 -1.89 4.99
CA ARG A 107 8.96 -3.26 4.45
C ARG A 107 8.31 -4.24 5.43
N ILE A 108 8.58 -4.13 6.73
CA ILE A 108 7.95 -4.95 7.77
C ILE A 108 6.44 -4.71 7.82
N LEU A 109 5.99 -3.45 7.71
CA LEU A 109 4.55 -3.12 7.65
C LEU A 109 3.88 -3.66 6.37
N ILE A 110 4.60 -3.70 5.25
CA ILE A 110 4.12 -4.35 4.03
C ILE A 110 4.04 -5.87 4.24
N ALA A 111 5.03 -6.50 4.91
CA ALA A 111 4.96 -7.92 5.26
C ALA A 111 3.73 -8.23 6.13
N LYS A 112 3.42 -7.39 7.13
CA LYS A 112 2.18 -7.50 7.92
C LYS A 112 0.94 -7.50 7.03
N ALA A 113 0.87 -6.60 6.03
CA ALA A 113 -0.26 -6.54 5.11
C ALA A 113 -0.34 -7.76 4.17
N ILE A 114 0.81 -8.32 3.78
CA ILE A 114 0.88 -9.59 3.01
C ILE A 114 0.40 -10.75 3.87
N ALA A 115 0.83 -10.83 5.13
CA ALA A 115 0.45 -11.87 6.09
C ALA A 115 -1.06 -11.89 6.36
N GLN A 116 -1.75 -10.79 6.18
CA GLN A 116 -3.21 -10.73 6.27
C GLN A 116 -3.92 -11.49 5.14
N GLN A 117 -3.20 -11.88 4.08
CA GLN A 117 -3.69 -12.69 2.95
C GLN A 117 -4.97 -12.16 2.27
N THR A 118 -5.22 -10.86 2.38
CA THR A 118 -6.39 -10.23 1.77
C THR A 118 -6.25 -10.11 0.25
N PRO A 119 -7.38 -10.10 -0.51
CA PRO A 119 -7.36 -9.89 -1.95
C PRO A 119 -7.04 -8.43 -2.35
N ILE A 120 -7.22 -7.48 -1.44
CA ILE A 120 -6.99 -6.04 -1.68
C ILE A 120 -5.97 -5.51 -0.68
N ILE A 121 -4.96 -4.80 -1.17
CA ILE A 121 -3.98 -4.10 -0.34
C ILE A 121 -3.98 -2.62 -0.74
N LEU A 122 -4.25 -1.76 0.22
CA LEU A 122 -4.21 -0.31 0.09
C LEU A 122 -2.94 0.20 0.78
N LEU A 123 -2.16 1.05 0.09
CA LEU A 123 -0.94 1.61 0.65
C LEU A 123 -0.93 3.13 0.46
N ASP A 124 -0.77 3.84 1.56
CA ASP A 124 -0.66 5.28 1.55
C ASP A 124 0.82 5.67 1.54
N GLU A 125 1.28 6.21 0.40
CA GLU A 125 2.67 6.64 0.16
C GLU A 125 3.75 5.64 0.63
N PRO A 126 3.71 4.35 0.24
CA PRO A 126 4.57 3.31 0.80
C PRO A 126 6.06 3.51 0.50
N THR A 127 6.40 4.44 -0.39
CA THR A 127 7.77 4.76 -0.79
C THR A 127 8.28 6.07 -0.19
N ALA A 128 7.46 6.77 0.60
CA ALA A 128 7.87 8.00 1.28
C ALA A 128 9.09 7.72 2.18
N HIS A 129 10.03 8.65 2.18
CA HIS A 129 11.27 8.58 2.99
C HIS A 129 12.24 7.43 2.64
N LEU A 130 12.02 6.71 1.53
CA LEU A 130 12.93 5.69 1.05
C LEU A 130 13.93 6.26 0.03
N ASP A 131 15.11 5.70 -0.01
CA ASP A 131 16.06 5.90 -1.11
C ASP A 131 15.57 5.22 -2.39
N LEU A 132 16.05 5.66 -3.53
CA LEU A 132 15.61 5.19 -4.84
C LEU A 132 15.70 3.65 -5.01
N PRO A 133 16.78 2.95 -4.60
CA PRO A 133 16.83 1.49 -4.70
C PRO A 133 15.73 0.80 -3.91
N ASN A 134 15.44 1.25 -2.69
CA ASN A 134 14.39 0.66 -1.85
C ASN A 134 12.98 0.97 -2.39
N ARG A 135 12.73 2.16 -2.95
CA ARG A 135 11.47 2.49 -3.64
C ARG A 135 11.20 1.52 -4.78
N ILE A 136 12.19 1.32 -5.67
CA ILE A 136 12.06 0.43 -6.82
C ILE A 136 11.78 -1.00 -6.35
N ARG A 137 12.49 -1.50 -5.34
CA ARG A 137 12.27 -2.85 -4.79
C ARG A 137 10.84 -3.04 -4.26
N ILE A 138 10.32 -2.07 -3.50
CA ILE A 138 8.95 -2.13 -2.98
C ILE A 138 7.93 -2.12 -4.12
N LEU A 139 8.06 -1.23 -5.09
CA LEU A 139 7.13 -1.15 -6.21
C LEU A 139 7.17 -2.41 -7.09
N GLN A 140 8.36 -2.98 -7.32
CA GLN A 140 8.51 -4.26 -8.02
C GLN A 140 7.87 -5.42 -7.25
N LEU A 141 8.02 -5.45 -5.92
CA LEU A 141 7.35 -6.44 -5.07
C LEU A 141 5.84 -6.30 -5.20
N LEU A 142 5.28 -5.10 -5.03
CA LEU A 142 3.84 -4.87 -5.11
C LEU A 142 3.29 -5.24 -6.49
N ARG A 143 4.02 -4.92 -7.56
CA ARG A 143 3.66 -5.34 -8.92
C ARG A 143 3.65 -6.86 -9.06
N ARG A 144 4.67 -7.55 -8.53
CA ARG A 144 4.72 -9.02 -8.53
C ARG A 144 3.51 -9.62 -7.79
N LEU A 145 3.17 -9.11 -6.60
CA LEU A 145 1.99 -9.56 -5.87
C LEU A 145 0.68 -9.37 -6.66
N ALA A 146 0.56 -8.25 -7.38
CA ALA A 146 -0.61 -8.01 -8.23
C ALA A 146 -0.70 -9.00 -9.40
N HIS A 147 0.40 -9.21 -10.13
CA HIS A 147 0.39 -10.00 -11.35
C HIS A 147 0.49 -11.52 -11.12
N GLU A 148 1.28 -11.95 -10.14
CA GLU A 148 1.51 -13.38 -9.88
C GLU A 148 0.52 -13.98 -8.88
N GLN A 149 0.07 -13.19 -7.90
CA GLN A 149 -0.88 -13.64 -6.87
C GLN A 149 -2.31 -13.11 -7.09
N GLY A 150 -2.56 -12.38 -8.16
CA GLY A 150 -3.89 -11.85 -8.50
C GLY A 150 -4.46 -10.85 -7.49
N LYS A 151 -3.61 -10.19 -6.69
CA LYS A 151 -4.04 -9.20 -5.71
C LYS A 151 -4.38 -7.87 -6.39
N THR A 152 -5.37 -7.17 -5.86
CA THR A 152 -5.64 -5.77 -6.23
C THR A 152 -4.84 -4.85 -5.31
N ILE A 153 -3.93 -4.06 -5.88
CA ILE A 153 -3.08 -3.16 -5.11
C ILE A 153 -3.35 -1.72 -5.52
N LEU A 154 -3.72 -0.88 -4.55
CA LEU A 154 -3.92 0.54 -4.75
C LEU A 154 -2.91 1.33 -3.91
N ILE A 155 -2.05 2.08 -4.58
CA ILE A 155 -0.98 2.87 -3.96
C ILE A 155 -1.28 4.35 -4.15
N SER A 156 -1.27 5.15 -3.10
CA SER A 156 -1.15 6.59 -3.23
C SER A 156 0.32 6.97 -3.38
N THR A 157 0.62 7.90 -4.28
CA THR A 157 1.97 8.42 -4.46
C THR A 157 1.91 9.81 -5.08
N HIS A 158 2.95 10.58 -4.86
CA HIS A 158 3.22 11.84 -5.58
C HIS A 158 4.30 11.68 -6.66
N GLU A 159 4.86 10.48 -6.82
CA GLU A 159 5.92 10.16 -7.77
C GLU A 159 5.32 9.78 -9.14
N LEU A 160 5.13 10.79 -9.98
CA LEU A 160 4.47 10.63 -11.28
C LEU A 160 5.21 9.64 -12.20
N ASP A 161 6.53 9.77 -12.31
CA ASP A 161 7.33 8.94 -13.23
C ASP A 161 7.24 7.45 -12.88
N LEU A 162 7.33 7.12 -11.59
CA LEU A 162 7.21 5.73 -11.13
C LEU A 162 5.78 5.21 -11.30
N ALA A 163 4.78 6.04 -11.06
CA ALA A 163 3.38 5.65 -11.28
C ALA A 163 3.10 5.36 -12.76
N ILE A 164 3.60 6.18 -13.68
CA ILE A 164 3.45 5.98 -15.12
C ILE A 164 4.12 4.68 -15.59
N GLN A 165 5.33 4.39 -15.08
CA GLN A 165 6.10 3.23 -15.52
C GLN A 165 5.62 1.90 -14.94
N LEU A 166 5.08 1.89 -13.73
CA LEU A 166 4.86 0.66 -12.97
C LEU A 166 3.38 0.32 -12.75
N SER A 167 2.44 1.25 -12.98
CA SER A 167 1.02 1.00 -12.76
C SER A 167 0.31 0.52 -14.02
N ASP A 168 -0.60 -0.43 -13.87
CA ASP A 168 -1.50 -0.85 -14.95
C ASP A 168 -2.55 0.23 -15.26
N ARG A 169 -3.01 0.92 -14.20
CA ARG A 169 -3.95 2.04 -14.27
C ARG A 169 -3.59 3.11 -13.25
N ILE A 170 -3.94 4.34 -13.56
CA ILE A 170 -3.77 5.49 -12.70
C ILE A 170 -5.14 6.06 -12.35
N LEU A 171 -5.44 6.11 -11.05
CA LEU A 171 -6.56 6.87 -10.52
C LEU A 171 -6.04 8.28 -10.24
N LEU A 172 -6.39 9.21 -11.12
CA LEU A 172 -5.99 10.62 -11.03
C LEU A 172 -7.08 11.39 -10.31
N MET A 173 -6.71 12.05 -9.21
CA MET A 173 -7.58 12.88 -8.39
C MET A 173 -7.23 14.35 -8.60
N SER A 174 -8.24 15.19 -8.86
CA SER A 174 -8.11 16.64 -9.01
C SER A 174 -9.34 17.33 -8.42
N GLU A 175 -9.34 18.66 -8.42
CA GLU A 175 -10.53 19.47 -8.06
C GLU A 175 -11.72 19.21 -8.98
N GLN A 176 -11.47 18.77 -10.22
CA GLN A 176 -12.50 18.47 -11.22
C GLN A 176 -13.11 17.08 -11.01
N GLY A 177 -12.54 16.24 -10.15
CA GLY A 177 -13.02 14.90 -9.86
C GLY A 177 -11.96 13.81 -9.98
N ILE A 178 -12.42 12.57 -10.19
CA ILE A 178 -11.59 11.37 -10.23
C ILE A 178 -11.68 10.76 -11.64
N GLN A 179 -10.52 10.47 -12.24
CA GLN A 179 -10.40 9.75 -13.51
C GLN A 179 -9.58 8.48 -13.31
N LEU A 180 -10.05 7.34 -13.84
CA LEU A 180 -9.33 6.07 -13.82
C LEU A 180 -9.02 5.62 -15.23
N ASN A 181 -7.77 5.70 -15.65
CA ASN A 181 -7.32 5.33 -16.99
C ASN A 181 -5.89 4.78 -16.98
N THR A 182 -5.42 4.34 -18.16
CA THR A 182 -3.99 4.07 -18.36
C THR A 182 -3.20 5.37 -18.43
N ALA A 183 -1.90 5.31 -18.12
CA ALA A 183 -1.01 6.46 -18.25
C ALA A 183 -1.08 7.10 -19.64
N ALA A 184 -1.08 6.29 -20.70
CA ALA A 184 -1.14 6.77 -22.09
C ALA A 184 -2.41 7.61 -22.39
N ILE A 185 -3.57 7.18 -21.91
CA ILE A 185 -4.83 7.92 -22.11
C ILE A 185 -4.79 9.25 -21.35
N LEU A 186 -4.34 9.23 -20.09
CA LEU A 186 -4.24 10.44 -19.26
C LEU A 186 -3.25 11.46 -19.83
N GLN A 187 -2.18 11.00 -20.49
CA GLN A 187 -1.25 11.88 -21.22
C GLN A 187 -1.90 12.49 -22.47
N GLN A 188 -2.56 11.67 -23.28
CA GLN A 188 -3.23 12.12 -24.51
C GLN A 188 -4.36 13.14 -24.27
N THR A 189 -5.04 13.01 -23.12
CA THR A 189 -6.13 13.91 -22.73
C THR A 189 -5.67 15.13 -21.95
N ASN A 190 -4.37 15.36 -21.76
CA ASN A 190 -3.79 16.40 -20.91
C ASN A 190 -4.29 16.40 -19.46
N ALA A 191 -4.85 15.28 -19.00
CA ALA A 191 -5.44 15.17 -17.66
C ALA A 191 -4.43 15.46 -16.52
N PHE A 192 -3.16 15.09 -16.70
CA PHE A 192 -2.12 15.41 -15.74
C PHE A 192 -1.86 16.93 -15.65
N THR A 193 -1.79 17.62 -16.80
CA THR A 193 -1.61 19.06 -16.84
C THR A 193 -2.76 19.79 -16.12
N GLU A 194 -3.98 19.34 -16.35
CA GLU A 194 -5.17 19.88 -15.67
C GLU A 194 -5.14 19.60 -14.16
N ALA A 195 -4.75 18.39 -13.75
CA ALA A 195 -4.74 17.99 -12.35
C ALA A 195 -3.66 18.70 -11.53
N PHE A 196 -2.48 18.93 -12.11
CA PHE A 196 -1.34 19.54 -11.43
C PHE A 196 -1.14 21.02 -11.72
N GLY A 197 -1.92 21.59 -12.66
CA GLY A 197 -1.85 23.02 -13.01
C GLY A 197 -0.58 23.43 -13.75
N MET A 198 0.21 22.48 -14.26
CA MET A 198 1.43 22.72 -15.01
C MET A 198 1.66 21.62 -16.05
N ASP A 199 2.32 21.97 -17.14
CA ASP A 199 2.75 21.01 -18.14
C ASP A 199 3.99 20.25 -17.62
N ILE A 200 3.74 19.03 -17.12
CA ILE A 200 4.76 18.17 -16.52
C ILE A 200 5.56 17.34 -17.51
N PHE A 201 5.15 17.34 -18.79
CA PHE A 201 5.81 16.55 -19.84
C PHE A 201 6.68 17.39 -20.78
N HIS A 202 6.52 18.71 -20.78
CA HIS A 202 7.37 19.62 -21.53
C HIS A 202 8.25 20.39 -20.53
N PRO A 203 9.57 20.10 -20.47
CA PRO A 203 10.45 20.86 -19.62
C PRO A 203 10.39 22.34 -19.99
N LEU A 204 10.39 23.18 -18.99
CA LEU A 204 10.43 24.63 -19.13
C LEU A 204 11.51 25.02 -20.15
N ALA A 205 11.09 25.63 -21.25
CA ALA A 205 11.98 26.20 -22.24
C ALA A 205 12.74 27.42 -21.68
#